data_e844c280a6c0f99a4d2b3e214e001a83
#
_entry.id   e844c280a6c0f99a4d2b3e214e001a83
#
_cell.length_a   1.000
_cell.length_b   1.000
_cell.length_c   1.000
_cell.angle_alpha   90.00
_cell.angle_beta   90.00
_cell.angle_gamma   90.00
#
_symmetry.space_group_name_H-M   'P 1'
#
loop_
_entity.id
_entity.type
_entity.pdbx_description
1 polymer ?
#
loop_
_entity_poly.entity_id
_entity_poly.type
_entity_poly.pdbx_seq_one_letter_code
_entity_poly.pdbx_strand_id
1 'polypeptide(L)'
;MDKTEFTKRYNDLRGQIEQLKKEYISSNTIFPVGTKVKVTSSNGKARVGVVVDNIVDIYDVRPYVMQLTKEGYVSKRRILIWPVDTVERI
;
A
#
# COMPACT_ATOMS: atom_id res chain seq x y z
N MET A 1 26.36 22.10 -16.02
CA MET A 1 25.75 20.74 -16.14
C MET A 1 24.88 20.72 -17.37
N ASP A 2 25.14 19.83 -18.30
CA ASP A 2 24.30 19.69 -19.47
C ASP A 2 23.09 18.78 -19.21
N LYS A 3 22.19 18.67 -20.17
CA LYS A 3 20.97 17.88 -20.05
C LYS A 3 21.25 16.40 -19.82
N THR A 4 22.25 15.85 -20.48
CA THR A 4 22.64 14.44 -20.39
C THR A 4 23.11 14.12 -18.97
N GLU A 5 23.99 14.94 -18.42
CA GLU A 5 24.48 14.78 -17.05
C GLU A 5 23.39 14.94 -16.02
N PHE A 6 22.52 15.93 -16.18
CA PHE A 6 21.37 16.13 -15.30
C PHE A 6 20.44 14.91 -15.31
N THR A 7 20.09 14.41 -16.49
CA THR A 7 19.20 13.25 -16.64
C THR A 7 19.78 12.02 -15.97
N LYS A 8 21.09 11.78 -16.13
CA LYS A 8 21.78 10.65 -15.52
C LYS A 8 21.73 10.74 -13.99
N ARG A 9 22.07 11.89 -13.43
CA ARG A 9 22.05 12.11 -11.99
C ARG A 9 20.63 12.00 -11.40
N TYR A 10 19.66 12.55 -12.11
CA TYR A 10 18.25 12.46 -11.71
C TYR A 10 17.78 11.02 -11.65
N ASN A 11 18.10 10.22 -12.67
CA ASN A 11 17.73 8.81 -12.71
C ASN A 11 18.42 8.00 -11.61
N ASP A 12 19.69 8.29 -11.32
CA ASP A 12 20.43 7.62 -10.24
C ASP A 12 19.80 7.90 -8.88
N LEU A 13 19.46 9.16 -8.60
CA LEU A 13 18.80 9.56 -7.35
C LEU A 13 17.41 8.94 -7.24
N ARG A 14 16.68 8.90 -8.34
CA ARG A 14 15.34 8.27 -8.37
C ARG A 14 15.44 6.78 -8.05
N GLY A 15 16.43 6.08 -8.58
CA GLY A 15 16.69 4.68 -8.28
C GLY A 15 16.99 4.46 -6.80
N GLN A 16 17.78 5.35 -6.18
CA GLN A 16 18.07 5.29 -4.74
C GLN A 16 16.83 5.50 -3.89
N ILE A 17 15.98 6.45 -4.28
CA ILE A 17 14.71 6.71 -3.57
C ILE A 17 13.79 5.49 -3.65
N GLU A 18 13.65 4.86 -4.81
CA GLU A 18 12.83 3.66 -4.97
C GLU A 18 13.37 2.49 -4.13
N GLN A 19 14.67 2.33 -4.07
CA GLN A 19 15.30 1.30 -3.24
C GLN A 19 15.03 1.54 -1.74
N LEU A 20 15.17 2.79 -1.31
CA LEU A 20 14.90 3.18 0.08
C LEU A 20 13.45 2.92 0.46
N LYS A 21 12.50 3.24 -0.43
CA LYS A 21 11.08 2.96 -0.21
C LYS A 21 10.82 1.47 -0.05
N LYS A 22 11.43 0.63 -0.88
CA LYS A 22 11.28 -0.83 -0.79
C LYS A 22 11.81 -1.36 0.54
N GLU A 23 12.95 -0.88 0.99
CA GLU A 23 13.52 -1.27 2.28
C GLU A 23 12.62 -0.85 3.44
N TYR A 24 12.09 0.37 3.39
CA TYR A 24 11.19 0.89 4.40
C TYR A 24 9.89 0.10 4.47
N ILE A 25 9.29 -0.19 3.34
CA ILE A 25 8.07 -1.01 3.24
C ILE A 25 8.33 -2.41 3.82
N SER A 26 9.43 -3.06 3.42
CA SER A 26 9.79 -4.40 3.88
C SER A 26 9.94 -4.46 5.41
N SER A 27 10.54 -3.42 6.00
CA SER A 27 10.79 -3.36 7.44
C SER A 27 9.56 -3.01 8.29
N ASN A 28 8.55 -2.35 7.69
CA ASN A 28 7.41 -1.80 8.43
C ASN A 28 6.06 -2.35 7.97
N THR A 29 6.04 -3.35 7.10
CA THR A 29 4.79 -3.96 6.63
C THR A 29 4.12 -4.76 7.74
N ILE A 30 2.89 -4.41 8.07
CA ILE A 30 2.06 -5.12 9.05
C ILE A 30 1.31 -6.26 8.38
N PHE A 31 0.81 -6.03 7.15
CA PHE A 31 0.05 -7.00 6.40
C PHE A 31 0.76 -7.31 5.08
N PRO A 32 1.38 -8.49 4.94
CA PRO A 32 2.00 -8.89 3.67
C PRO A 32 0.99 -8.98 2.53
N VAL A 33 1.47 -8.85 1.30
CA VAL A 33 0.66 -9.05 0.09
C VAL A 33 0.00 -10.44 0.13
N GLY A 34 -1.28 -10.49 -0.19
CA GLY A 34 -2.07 -11.73 -0.13
C GLY A 34 -2.83 -11.94 1.18
N THR A 35 -2.61 -11.10 2.19
CA THR A 35 -3.34 -11.19 3.45
C THR A 35 -4.78 -10.73 3.27
N LYS A 36 -5.73 -11.55 3.70
CA LYS A 36 -7.15 -11.15 3.76
C LYS A 36 -7.39 -10.34 5.02
N VAL A 37 -8.04 -9.20 4.87
CA VAL A 37 -8.29 -8.26 5.96
C VAL A 37 -9.74 -7.81 5.98
N LYS A 38 -10.20 -7.44 7.17
CA LYS A 38 -11.50 -6.81 7.37
C LYS A 38 -11.26 -5.35 7.76
N VAL A 39 -11.80 -4.44 6.98
CA VAL A 39 -11.70 -3.00 7.24
C VAL A 39 -13.04 -2.53 7.81
N THR A 40 -13.02 -2.06 9.04
CA THR A 40 -14.21 -1.52 9.72
C THR A 40 -14.10 -0.01 9.79
N SER A 41 -15.05 0.70 9.20
CA SER A 41 -15.10 2.15 9.23
C SER A 41 -15.66 2.68 10.55
N SER A 42 -15.49 3.99 10.78
CA SER A 42 -15.96 4.64 12.01
C SER A 42 -17.47 4.55 12.21
N ASN A 43 -18.25 4.36 11.14
CA ASN A 43 -19.69 4.18 11.22
C ASN A 43 -20.14 2.73 11.46
N GLY A 44 -19.20 1.82 11.68
CA GLY A 44 -19.48 0.40 11.93
C GLY A 44 -19.61 -0.47 10.69
N LYS A 45 -19.53 0.09 9.49
CA LYS A 45 -19.55 -0.71 8.26
C LYS A 45 -18.23 -1.42 8.07
N ALA A 46 -18.30 -2.72 7.77
CA ALA A 46 -17.13 -3.55 7.53
C ALA A 46 -17.09 -4.03 6.10
N ARG A 47 -15.88 -4.08 5.52
CA ARG A 47 -15.63 -4.61 4.18
C ARG A 47 -14.47 -5.58 4.24
N VAL A 48 -14.54 -6.64 3.45
CA VAL A 48 -13.48 -7.64 3.36
C VAL A 48 -12.70 -7.42 2.08
N GLY A 49 -11.38 -7.44 2.19
CA GLY A 49 -10.50 -7.26 1.06
C GLY A 49 -9.22 -8.07 1.19
N VAL A 50 -8.36 -7.96 0.20
CA VAL A 50 -7.04 -8.57 0.19
C VAL A 50 -5.99 -7.50 -0.06
N VAL A 51 -4.88 -7.60 0.66
CA VAL A 51 -3.73 -6.71 0.47
C VAL A 51 -3.03 -7.08 -0.82
N VAL A 52 -3.01 -6.17 -1.80
CA VAL A 52 -2.33 -6.39 -3.08
C VAL A 52 -1.00 -5.66 -3.17
N ASP A 53 -0.77 -4.67 -2.31
CA ASP A 53 0.48 -3.92 -2.26
C ASP A 53 0.58 -3.19 -0.92
N ASN A 54 1.77 -2.67 -0.63
CA ASN A 54 2.00 -1.79 0.50
C ASN A 54 2.67 -0.52 -0.04
N ILE A 55 2.13 0.63 0.34
CA ILE A 55 2.60 1.93 -0.13
C ILE A 55 3.09 2.78 1.03
N VAL A 56 4.07 3.64 0.74
CA VAL A 56 4.55 4.64 1.70
C VAL A 56 3.74 5.91 1.52
N ASP A 57 3.13 6.37 2.61
CA ASP A 57 2.38 7.61 2.65
C ASP A 57 2.81 8.41 3.88
N ILE A 58 3.43 9.57 3.66
CA ILE A 58 3.91 10.51 4.71
C ILE A 58 4.59 9.74 5.87
N TYR A 59 5.64 8.98 5.56
CA TYR A 59 6.44 8.18 6.51
C TYR A 59 5.76 6.92 7.08
N ASP A 60 4.51 6.67 6.72
CA ASP A 60 3.81 5.45 7.14
C ASP A 60 3.68 4.46 6.00
N VAL A 61 3.76 3.17 6.32
CA VAL A 61 3.45 2.10 5.37
C VAL A 61 1.98 1.75 5.53
N ARG A 62 1.22 1.89 4.43
CA ARG A 62 -0.20 1.56 4.41
C ARG A 62 -0.48 0.43 3.43
N PRO A 63 -1.36 -0.52 3.78
CA PRO A 63 -1.75 -1.57 2.85
C PRO A 63 -2.66 -1.00 1.75
N TYR A 64 -2.41 -1.45 0.53
CA TYR A 64 -3.31 -1.21 -0.59
C TYR A 64 -4.26 -2.41 -0.68
N VAL A 65 -5.52 -2.20 -0.32
CA VAL A 65 -6.51 -3.27 -0.19
C VAL A 65 -7.54 -3.17 -1.29
N MET A 66 -7.77 -4.28 -1.99
CA MET A 66 -8.83 -4.41 -2.98
C MET A 66 -9.99 -5.22 -2.39
N GLN A 67 -11.22 -4.76 -2.60
CA GLN A 67 -12.40 -5.42 -2.07
C GLN A 67 -12.59 -6.79 -2.70
N LEU A 68 -12.93 -7.80 -1.89
CA LEU A 68 -13.30 -9.12 -2.37
C LEU A 68 -14.78 -9.16 -2.72
N THR A 69 -15.11 -9.92 -3.78
CA THR A 69 -16.49 -10.21 -4.13
C THR A 69 -17.08 -11.25 -3.17
N LYS A 70 -18.39 -11.48 -3.23
CA LYS A 70 -19.06 -12.52 -2.42
C LYS A 70 -18.50 -13.91 -2.71
N GLU A 71 -18.04 -14.15 -3.93
CA GLU A 71 -17.43 -15.40 -4.36
C GLU A 71 -15.95 -15.53 -3.96
N GLY A 72 -15.37 -14.50 -3.35
CA GLY A 72 -13.98 -14.50 -2.92
C GLY A 72 -12.97 -14.04 -3.96
N TYR A 73 -13.40 -13.49 -5.08
CA TYR A 73 -12.52 -12.95 -6.12
C TYR A 73 -12.16 -11.50 -5.83
N VAL A 74 -10.95 -11.10 -6.26
CA VAL A 74 -10.49 -9.71 -6.15
C VAL A 74 -11.28 -8.84 -7.12
N SER A 75 -12.00 -7.84 -6.61
CA SER A 75 -12.72 -6.88 -7.44
C SER A 75 -11.80 -5.74 -7.87
N LYS A 76 -12.28 -4.89 -8.75
CA LYS A 76 -11.57 -3.67 -9.18
C LYS A 76 -11.77 -2.50 -8.21
N ARG A 77 -12.48 -2.70 -7.11
CA ARG A 77 -12.76 -1.65 -6.13
C ARG A 77 -11.68 -1.64 -5.05
N ARG A 78 -11.06 -0.48 -4.85
CA ARG A 78 -10.14 -0.26 -3.75
C ARG A 78 -10.90 0.08 -2.48
N ILE A 79 -10.47 -0.49 -1.36
CA ILE A 79 -10.94 -0.07 -0.05
C ILE A 79 -10.02 1.02 0.45
N LEU A 80 -10.53 2.25 0.59
CA LEU A 80 -9.80 3.35 1.18
C LEU A 80 -9.80 3.21 2.70
N ILE A 81 -8.60 3.24 3.29
CA ILE A 81 -8.43 3.11 4.73
C ILE A 81 -8.11 4.50 5.29
N TRP A 82 -9.01 5.02 6.11
CA TRP A 82 -8.81 6.28 6.81
C TRP A 82 -8.12 6.04 8.17
N PRO A 83 -7.46 7.05 8.76
CA PRO A 83 -6.78 6.86 10.05
C PRO A 83 -7.69 6.38 11.18
N VAL A 84 -8.99 6.64 11.09
CA VAL A 84 -9.99 6.21 12.09
C VAL A 84 -10.53 4.81 11.84
N ASP A 85 -10.18 4.20 10.72
CA ASP A 85 -10.65 2.86 10.36
C ASP A 85 -9.80 1.80 11.04
N THR A 86 -10.42 0.65 11.37
CA THR A 86 -9.74 -0.50 11.94
C THR A 86 -9.51 -1.55 10.86
N VAL A 87 -8.28 -2.04 10.76
CA VAL A 87 -7.92 -3.12 9.82
C VAL A 87 -7.48 -4.32 10.62
N GLU A 88 -8.13 -5.45 10.41
CA GLU A 88 -7.86 -6.70 11.12
C GLU A 88 -7.62 -7.83 10.14
N ARG A 89 -6.67 -8.72 10.46
CA ARG A 89 -6.47 -9.97 9.71
C ARG A 89 -7.64 -10.91 9.98
N ILE A 90 -8.12 -11.50 8.91
CA ILE A 90 -9.17 -12.52 9.00
C ILE A 90 -8.55 -13.88 9.28
#